data_05406d7411778014d079f9ef25683395
#
_entry.id   05406d7411778014d079f9ef25683395
#
_cell.length_a   1.000
_cell.length_b   1.000
_cell.length_c   1.000
_cell.angle_alpha   90.00
_cell.angle_beta   90.00
_cell.angle_gamma   90.00
#
_symmetry.space_group_name_H-M   'P 1'
#
loop_
_entity.id
_entity.type
_entity.pdbx_description
1 polymer ?
#
loop_
_entity_poly.entity_id
_entity_poly.type
_entity_poly.pdbx_seq_one_letter_code
_entity_poly.pdbx_strand_id
1 'polypeptide(L)'
;MANSTSASLKLTVQATGENSGTWGQITNTNLLILEQAIGGFQSVAITTGATLTFSNGALSNGKNNVLKLVGTIGGAVNVVVPDSIEKTYIIDNATTGAYTVTVKTSSGTGVTWAAADKGTKVVYSDGTNVVDTALTDLSSDYSPQLSADLDCNGQDIIMDSSNSIQDDSNNEYIKMAKTGSAVNEFTVTNAATGNAPNLSATGDDTNIDLNLTPKGYGRATFNGQGKIQSVAEKVTTEATAATGTINYDVLTQAVWNFTSDAAANWTLNIRGDGSNTLDNIMDTGESVTIAHIVKNGGTPYYNSAVQIDGSGVTPEWQGGSAPSAGNASSLDVYSYTIIKTGSATFTVLASQTQFA
;
A
#
# COMPACT_ATOMS: atom_id res chain seq x y z
N MET A 1 -59.07 25.82 31.02
CA MET A 1 -58.48 25.21 29.75
C MET A 1 -57.89 23.86 30.12
N ALA A 2 -58.08 22.83 29.31
CA ALA A 2 -57.48 21.54 29.58
C ALA A 2 -55.96 21.59 29.46
N ASN A 3 -55.25 20.76 30.22
CA ASN A 3 -53.80 20.57 30.06
C ASN A 3 -53.50 20.12 28.64
N SER A 4 -52.33 20.54 28.14
CA SER A 4 -51.75 20.05 26.88
C SER A 4 -50.47 19.26 27.14
N THR A 5 -49.80 18.78 26.10
CA THR A 5 -48.54 18.09 26.24
C THR A 5 -47.47 18.72 25.35
N SER A 6 -46.20 18.69 25.80
CA SER A 6 -45.09 19.10 24.98
C SER A 6 -44.89 18.15 23.77
N ALA A 7 -44.27 18.65 22.69
CA ALA A 7 -44.20 17.92 21.42
C ALA A 7 -43.39 16.62 21.55
N SER A 8 -42.15 16.66 21.99
CA SER A 8 -41.23 15.50 21.96
C SER A 8 -41.35 14.62 23.23
N LEU A 9 -41.17 15.18 24.42
CA LEU A 9 -41.16 14.42 25.67
C LEU A 9 -42.55 14.16 26.25
N LYS A 10 -43.60 14.78 25.65
CA LYS A 10 -44.99 14.63 26.12
C LYS A 10 -45.18 14.99 27.61
N LEU A 11 -44.44 16.03 28.05
CA LEU A 11 -44.62 16.62 29.38
C LEU A 11 -46.00 17.23 29.50
N THR A 12 -46.63 17.14 30.66
CA THR A 12 -47.90 17.85 30.91
C THR A 12 -47.64 19.33 31.01
N VAL A 13 -48.19 20.11 30.08
CA VAL A 13 -48.21 21.57 30.12
C VAL A 13 -49.48 21.96 30.86
N GLN A 14 -49.32 22.42 32.08
CA GLN A 14 -50.45 22.72 32.99
C GLN A 14 -51.12 24.02 32.58
N ALA A 15 -52.45 24.02 32.43
CA ALA A 15 -53.19 25.18 32.14
C ALA A 15 -53.44 25.98 33.44
N THR A 16 -53.47 27.30 33.34
CA THR A 16 -53.71 28.20 34.47
C THR A 16 -55.09 27.93 35.09
N GLY A 17 -55.13 27.76 36.40
CA GLY A 17 -56.34 27.47 37.17
C GLY A 17 -56.78 26.01 37.22
N GLU A 18 -56.06 25.13 36.48
CA GLU A 18 -56.32 23.70 36.52
C GLU A 18 -55.41 23.01 37.57
N ASN A 19 -55.68 21.73 37.82
CA ASN A 19 -54.86 20.83 38.65
C ASN A 19 -54.85 21.22 40.14
N SER A 20 -55.85 21.83 40.66
CA SER A 20 -55.98 22.11 42.11
C SER A 20 -55.77 20.78 42.90
N GLY A 21 -54.87 20.79 43.85
CA GLY A 21 -54.50 19.61 44.65
C GLY A 21 -53.59 18.54 43.96
N THR A 22 -53.36 18.66 42.66
CA THR A 22 -52.56 17.67 41.91
C THR A 22 -51.35 18.27 41.16
N TRP A 23 -51.21 19.61 41.12
CA TRP A 23 -50.14 20.30 40.40
C TRP A 23 -48.73 19.83 40.80
N GLY A 24 -48.49 19.57 42.09
CA GLY A 24 -47.20 19.07 42.59
C GLY A 24 -46.86 17.69 42.07
N GLN A 25 -47.83 16.79 41.95
CA GLN A 25 -47.68 15.47 41.39
C GLN A 25 -47.30 15.53 39.90
N ILE A 26 -48.01 16.38 39.15
CA ILE A 26 -47.78 16.62 37.71
C ILE A 26 -46.39 17.19 37.50
N THR A 27 -45.97 18.16 38.31
CA THR A 27 -44.63 18.75 38.26
C THR A 27 -43.55 17.71 38.56
N ASN A 28 -43.72 16.91 39.61
CA ASN A 28 -42.79 15.86 39.94
C ASN A 28 -42.68 14.81 38.81
N THR A 29 -43.81 14.41 38.21
CA THR A 29 -43.82 13.49 37.08
C THR A 29 -43.07 14.07 35.89
N ASN A 30 -43.25 15.34 35.58
CA ASN A 30 -42.49 16.03 34.51
C ASN A 30 -40.99 16.03 34.79
N LEU A 31 -40.59 16.29 36.06
CA LEU A 31 -39.17 16.21 36.45
C LEU A 31 -38.58 14.79 36.27
N LEU A 32 -39.34 13.76 36.64
CA LEU A 32 -38.93 12.36 36.41
C LEU A 32 -38.82 12.00 34.94
N ILE A 33 -39.69 12.55 34.08
CA ILE A 33 -39.60 12.40 32.62
C ILE A 33 -38.34 13.09 32.09
N LEU A 34 -37.99 14.27 32.59
CA LEU A 34 -36.74 14.97 32.23
C LEU A 34 -35.50 14.15 32.67
N GLU A 35 -35.50 13.65 33.91
CA GLU A 35 -34.44 12.76 34.40
C GLU A 35 -34.29 11.52 33.51
N GLN A 36 -35.40 10.87 33.15
CA GLN A 36 -35.43 9.75 32.22
C GLN A 36 -34.85 10.11 30.84
N ALA A 37 -35.15 11.32 30.34
CA ALA A 37 -34.69 11.77 29.04
C ALA A 37 -33.20 12.15 29.03
N ILE A 38 -32.60 12.49 30.16
CA ILE A 38 -31.20 12.91 30.30
C ILE A 38 -30.32 11.73 30.69
N GLY A 39 -30.71 10.95 31.71
CA GLY A 39 -29.90 9.89 32.30
C GLY A 39 -30.54 8.49 32.25
N GLY A 40 -31.77 8.36 31.74
CA GLY A 40 -32.50 7.10 31.77
C GLY A 40 -31.91 6.00 30.88
N PHE A 41 -31.91 4.77 31.39
CA PHE A 41 -31.49 3.54 30.71
C PHE A 41 -32.67 2.56 30.62
N GLN A 42 -32.85 1.93 29.47
CA GLN A 42 -33.87 0.91 29.26
C GLN A 42 -33.34 -0.24 28.38
N SER A 43 -33.50 -1.49 28.88
CA SER A 43 -33.38 -2.66 28.00
C SER A 43 -34.72 -2.88 27.27
N VAL A 44 -34.63 -3.03 25.93
CA VAL A 44 -35.79 -3.25 25.05
C VAL A 44 -35.59 -4.60 24.34
N ALA A 45 -36.51 -5.54 24.60
CA ALA A 45 -36.52 -6.81 23.89
C ALA A 45 -37.08 -6.61 22.47
N ILE A 46 -36.31 -7.01 21.44
CA ILE A 46 -36.67 -6.79 20.03
C ILE A 46 -36.67 -8.06 19.19
N THR A 47 -37.01 -9.21 19.76
CA THR A 47 -37.02 -10.50 19.04
C THR A 47 -37.79 -10.45 17.72
N THR A 48 -38.89 -9.70 17.65
CA THR A 48 -39.70 -9.47 16.43
C THR A 48 -39.78 -7.98 16.07
N GLY A 49 -38.91 -7.15 16.65
CA GLY A 49 -38.99 -5.68 16.59
C GLY A 49 -39.75 -5.07 17.77
N ALA A 50 -39.71 -3.74 17.86
CA ALA A 50 -40.39 -3.01 18.93
C ALA A 50 -40.86 -1.65 18.44
N THR A 51 -41.97 -1.13 19.00
CA THR A 51 -42.36 0.27 18.89
C THR A 51 -42.14 0.95 20.23
N LEU A 52 -41.37 2.02 20.24
CA LEU A 52 -41.12 2.82 21.44
C LEU A 52 -42.37 3.64 21.79
N THR A 53 -42.66 3.73 23.07
CA THR A 53 -43.81 4.44 23.56
C THR A 53 -43.45 5.82 24.12
N PHE A 54 -44.33 6.80 23.90
CA PHE A 54 -44.25 8.16 24.43
C PHE A 54 -45.60 8.55 25.05
N SER A 55 -45.83 8.08 26.27
CA SER A 55 -47.08 8.34 26.99
C SER A 55 -47.18 9.81 27.44
N ASN A 56 -48.31 10.41 27.25
CA ASN A 56 -48.60 11.81 27.68
C ASN A 56 -48.49 11.90 29.21
N GLY A 57 -47.65 12.79 29.71
CA GLY A 57 -47.50 13.04 31.15
C GLY A 57 -47.10 11.83 32.00
N ALA A 58 -46.45 10.82 31.43
CA ALA A 58 -46.02 9.61 32.15
C ALA A 58 -44.68 9.11 31.62
N LEU A 59 -43.96 8.36 32.46
CA LEU A 59 -42.75 7.64 32.04
C LEU A 59 -43.05 6.61 30.95
N SER A 60 -42.13 6.40 30.02
CA SER A 60 -42.29 5.42 28.96
C SER A 60 -40.94 5.05 28.32
N ASN A 61 -40.83 3.86 27.72
CA ASN A 61 -39.56 3.32 27.27
C ASN A 61 -38.82 4.20 26.26
N GLY A 62 -39.54 4.85 25.33
CA GLY A 62 -38.93 5.72 24.31
C GLY A 62 -38.36 7.01 24.87
N LYS A 63 -38.67 7.40 26.10
CA LYS A 63 -38.13 8.62 26.73
C LYS A 63 -36.72 8.44 27.30
N ASN A 64 -36.25 7.20 27.51
CA ASN A 64 -34.91 6.96 28.01
C ASN A 64 -33.85 7.46 27.04
N ASN A 65 -32.72 7.94 27.58
CA ASN A 65 -31.60 8.41 26.78
C ASN A 65 -30.83 7.24 26.20
N VAL A 66 -30.60 6.21 27.00
CA VAL A 66 -29.87 5.02 26.60
C VAL A 66 -30.85 3.85 26.42
N LEU A 67 -30.79 3.24 25.24
CA LEU A 67 -31.57 2.05 24.90
C LEU A 67 -30.66 0.88 24.59
N LYS A 68 -30.77 -0.20 25.35
CA LYS A 68 -30.10 -1.44 25.07
C LYS A 68 -31.06 -2.40 24.39
N LEU A 69 -30.83 -2.71 23.11
CA LEU A 69 -31.62 -3.62 22.33
C LEU A 69 -31.14 -5.05 22.59
N VAL A 70 -32.02 -5.92 23.09
CA VAL A 70 -31.66 -7.27 23.50
C VAL A 70 -32.61 -8.31 22.88
N GLY A 71 -32.17 -9.56 22.83
CA GLY A 71 -32.92 -10.70 22.35
C GLY A 71 -32.26 -11.41 21.18
N THR A 72 -32.73 -12.61 20.89
CA THR A 72 -32.29 -13.38 19.71
C THR A 72 -33.25 -13.09 18.56
N ILE A 73 -32.73 -12.48 17.48
CA ILE A 73 -33.51 -12.14 16.29
C ILE A 73 -33.34 -13.24 15.23
N GLY A 74 -34.46 -13.67 14.64
CA GLY A 74 -34.51 -14.68 13.58
C GLY A 74 -34.71 -14.11 12.17
N GLY A 75 -34.73 -12.79 12.04
CA GLY A 75 -34.87 -12.03 10.78
C GLY A 75 -34.53 -10.57 11.00
N ALA A 76 -34.52 -9.76 9.94
CA ALA A 76 -34.38 -8.31 10.03
C ALA A 76 -35.54 -7.70 10.84
N VAL A 77 -35.23 -6.83 11.80
CA VAL A 77 -36.20 -6.20 12.68
C VAL A 77 -36.11 -4.69 12.72
N ASN A 78 -37.21 -4.03 13.03
CA ASN A 78 -37.28 -2.58 13.21
C ASN A 78 -37.57 -2.22 14.67
N VAL A 79 -36.90 -1.17 15.15
CA VAL A 79 -37.28 -0.43 16.36
C VAL A 79 -37.86 0.91 15.91
N VAL A 80 -39.12 1.14 16.22
CA VAL A 80 -39.87 2.28 15.68
C VAL A 80 -39.98 3.37 16.74
N VAL A 81 -39.51 4.58 16.43
CA VAL A 81 -39.77 5.82 17.15
C VAL A 81 -41.01 6.43 16.55
N PRO A 82 -42.05 6.85 17.34
CA PRO A 82 -43.19 7.54 16.79
C PRO A 82 -42.79 8.82 16.06
N ASP A 83 -43.51 9.15 14.98
CA ASP A 83 -43.30 10.40 14.24
C ASP A 83 -43.49 11.64 15.14
N SER A 84 -42.88 12.75 14.76
CA SER A 84 -42.90 14.03 15.49
C SER A 84 -42.21 13.98 16.87
N ILE A 85 -41.38 12.98 17.13
CA ILE A 85 -40.53 12.92 18.32
C ILE A 85 -39.13 13.36 17.94
N GLU A 86 -38.67 14.47 18.45
CA GLU A 86 -37.32 15.00 18.31
C GLU A 86 -36.50 14.64 19.56
N LYS A 87 -35.51 13.76 19.45
CA LYS A 87 -34.75 13.29 20.59
C LYS A 87 -33.45 12.61 20.16
N THR A 88 -32.36 12.82 20.92
CA THR A 88 -31.12 12.07 20.80
C THR A 88 -31.18 10.78 21.64
N TYR A 89 -30.58 9.72 21.11
CA TYR A 89 -30.44 8.42 21.77
C TYR A 89 -29.02 7.91 21.68
N ILE A 90 -28.59 7.21 22.71
CA ILE A 90 -27.49 6.30 22.71
C ILE A 90 -28.08 4.88 22.62
N ILE A 91 -27.87 4.19 21.51
CA ILE A 91 -28.47 2.88 21.28
C ILE A 91 -27.38 1.81 21.21
N ASP A 92 -27.42 0.86 22.13
CA ASP A 92 -26.57 -0.33 22.17
C ASP A 92 -27.32 -1.53 21.56
N ASN A 93 -26.88 -1.98 20.41
CA ASN A 93 -27.42 -3.19 19.78
C ASN A 93 -26.70 -4.44 20.33
N ALA A 94 -27.20 -4.99 21.42
CA ALA A 94 -26.75 -6.22 22.06
C ALA A 94 -27.58 -7.45 21.65
N THR A 95 -28.25 -7.43 20.51
CA THR A 95 -29.01 -8.58 20.00
C THR A 95 -28.07 -9.70 19.53
N THR A 96 -28.56 -10.93 19.61
CA THR A 96 -27.93 -12.09 18.99
C THR A 96 -28.67 -12.49 17.70
N GLY A 97 -27.95 -13.21 16.79
CA GLY A 97 -28.45 -13.55 15.46
C GLY A 97 -27.85 -12.69 14.37
N ALA A 98 -27.63 -13.27 13.19
CA ALA A 98 -26.96 -12.66 12.05
C ALA A 98 -27.94 -11.89 11.14
N TYR A 99 -28.67 -10.93 11.73
CA TYR A 99 -29.67 -10.12 11.02
C TYR A 99 -29.52 -8.64 11.35
N THR A 100 -30.06 -7.80 10.49
CA THR A 100 -30.04 -6.34 10.64
C THR A 100 -31.04 -5.87 11.68
N VAL A 101 -30.69 -4.79 12.37
CA VAL A 101 -31.60 -4.01 13.21
C VAL A 101 -31.66 -2.60 12.67
N THR A 102 -32.84 -2.10 12.37
CA THR A 102 -33.07 -0.72 11.91
C THR A 102 -33.84 0.05 12.93
N VAL A 103 -33.32 1.16 13.43
CA VAL A 103 -34.02 2.13 14.25
C VAL A 103 -34.53 3.26 13.34
N LYS A 104 -35.83 3.45 13.25
CA LYS A 104 -36.43 4.38 12.31
C LYS A 104 -37.66 5.06 12.91
N THR A 105 -38.13 6.14 12.31
CA THR A 105 -39.45 6.66 12.63
C THR A 105 -40.55 5.82 12.00
N SER A 106 -41.83 6.05 12.40
CA SER A 106 -42.95 5.26 11.87
C SER A 106 -43.06 5.36 10.35
N SER A 107 -42.98 6.57 9.80
CA SER A 107 -43.15 6.85 8.38
C SER A 107 -41.85 7.11 7.61
N GLY A 108 -40.74 7.47 8.29
CA GLY A 108 -39.49 7.90 7.68
C GLY A 108 -38.43 6.81 7.59
N THR A 109 -37.23 7.26 7.31
CA THR A 109 -36.00 6.42 7.23
C THR A 109 -35.31 6.30 8.59
N GLY A 110 -34.28 5.48 8.67
CA GLY A 110 -33.57 5.26 9.92
C GLY A 110 -32.14 4.73 9.75
N VAL A 111 -31.54 4.42 10.88
CA VAL A 111 -30.17 3.90 11.01
C VAL A 111 -30.22 2.38 11.15
N THR A 112 -29.46 1.71 10.35
CA THR A 112 -29.37 0.23 10.32
C THR A 112 -28.04 -0.24 10.85
N TRP A 113 -28.05 -1.12 11.83
CA TRP A 113 -26.92 -1.97 12.20
C TRP A 113 -26.91 -3.17 11.26
N ALA A 114 -25.78 -3.37 10.54
CA ALA A 114 -25.57 -4.55 9.71
C ALA A 114 -25.52 -5.82 10.57
N ALA A 115 -25.72 -6.98 9.95
CA ALA A 115 -25.77 -8.26 10.68
C ALA A 115 -24.49 -8.56 11.50
N ALA A 116 -23.33 -8.14 10.97
CA ALA A 116 -22.03 -8.27 11.63
C ALA A 116 -21.63 -7.06 12.49
N ASP A 117 -22.34 -5.93 12.35
CA ASP A 117 -22.05 -4.69 13.05
C ASP A 117 -23.00 -4.57 14.26
N LYS A 118 -22.51 -4.97 15.41
CA LYS A 118 -23.22 -4.82 16.70
C LYS A 118 -22.53 -3.72 17.51
N GLY A 119 -23.19 -3.25 18.55
CA GLY A 119 -22.62 -2.24 19.46
C GLY A 119 -23.36 -0.93 19.44
N THR A 120 -22.73 0.11 19.95
CA THR A 120 -23.36 1.38 20.30
C THR A 120 -23.24 2.41 19.19
N LYS A 121 -24.37 3.07 18.86
CA LYS A 121 -24.42 4.27 18.02
C LYS A 121 -25.11 5.40 18.75
N VAL A 122 -24.70 6.64 18.47
CA VAL A 122 -25.40 7.84 18.88
C VAL A 122 -26.25 8.31 17.70
N VAL A 123 -27.56 8.34 17.88
CA VAL A 123 -28.52 8.70 16.82
C VAL A 123 -29.48 9.77 17.31
N TYR A 124 -30.08 10.51 16.42
CA TYR A 124 -31.17 11.41 16.77
C TYR A 124 -32.36 11.23 15.82
N SER A 125 -33.55 11.39 16.37
CA SER A 125 -34.76 11.57 15.57
C SER A 125 -35.04 13.08 15.38
N ASP A 126 -35.21 13.49 14.14
CA ASP A 126 -35.62 14.85 13.77
C ASP A 126 -37.15 15.02 13.69
N GLY A 127 -37.88 14.01 14.14
CA GLY A 127 -39.34 13.93 14.06
C GLY A 127 -39.84 13.29 12.77
N THR A 128 -39.00 13.17 11.75
CA THR A 128 -39.34 12.56 10.46
C THR A 128 -38.49 11.33 10.20
N ASN A 129 -37.20 11.41 10.48
CA ASN A 129 -36.22 10.34 10.28
C ASN A 129 -35.41 10.09 11.55
N VAL A 130 -34.75 8.94 11.64
CA VAL A 130 -33.65 8.69 12.59
C VAL A 130 -32.34 8.76 11.83
N VAL A 131 -31.42 9.60 12.33
CA VAL A 131 -30.15 9.94 11.70
C VAL A 131 -28.99 9.51 12.59
N ASP A 132 -27.96 8.88 12.01
CA ASP A 132 -26.70 8.57 12.68
C ASP A 132 -25.87 9.86 12.84
N THR A 133 -25.38 10.13 14.05
CA THR A 133 -24.44 11.24 14.27
C THR A 133 -23.03 10.94 13.80
N ALA A 134 -22.76 9.65 13.49
CA ALA A 134 -21.46 9.13 13.06
C ALA A 134 -20.29 9.42 14.05
N LEU A 135 -20.60 9.77 15.31
CA LEU A 135 -19.59 10.05 16.34
C LEU A 135 -18.69 8.86 16.69
N THR A 136 -19.07 7.66 16.27
CA THR A 136 -18.31 6.41 16.49
C THR A 136 -17.66 5.89 15.21
N ASP A 137 -17.78 6.62 14.11
CA ASP A 137 -17.26 6.22 12.80
C ASP A 137 -16.06 7.09 12.41
N LEU A 138 -14.90 6.47 12.29
CA LEU A 138 -13.66 7.11 11.85
C LEU A 138 -13.79 7.74 10.45
N SER A 139 -14.69 7.23 9.60
CA SER A 139 -14.95 7.78 8.27
C SER A 139 -15.54 9.18 8.28
N SER A 140 -16.11 9.62 9.41
CA SER A 140 -16.70 10.95 9.61
C SER A 140 -15.68 11.99 10.09
N ASP A 141 -14.50 11.57 10.47
CA ASP A 141 -13.40 12.46 10.84
C ASP A 141 -12.59 12.81 9.57
N TYR A 142 -12.63 14.07 9.18
CA TYR A 142 -11.88 14.58 8.02
C TYR A 142 -10.34 14.60 8.25
N SER A 143 -9.88 14.44 9.47
CA SER A 143 -8.47 14.41 9.86
C SER A 143 -8.25 13.47 11.04
N PRO A 144 -8.53 12.17 10.88
CA PRO A 144 -8.43 11.24 11.99
C PRO A 144 -6.99 11.18 12.51
N GLN A 145 -6.81 11.47 13.79
CA GLN A 145 -5.53 11.39 14.49
C GLN A 145 -5.61 10.31 15.58
N LEU A 146 -4.66 9.40 15.55
CA LEU A 146 -4.53 8.40 16.60
C LEU A 146 -3.63 8.97 17.71
N SER A 147 -4.07 8.88 18.95
CA SER A 147 -3.27 9.29 20.12
C SER A 147 -2.24 8.23 20.53
N ALA A 148 -2.27 7.06 19.90
CA ALA A 148 -1.38 5.92 20.12
C ALA A 148 -1.19 5.14 18.80
N ASP A 149 -0.40 4.07 18.84
CA ASP A 149 -0.17 3.19 17.69
C ASP A 149 -1.48 2.60 17.17
N LEU A 150 -1.57 2.38 15.85
CA LEU A 150 -2.67 1.66 15.22
C LEU A 150 -2.48 0.16 15.44
N ASP A 151 -3.23 -0.41 16.36
CA ASP A 151 -3.35 -1.86 16.52
C ASP A 151 -4.53 -2.37 15.69
N CYS A 152 -4.23 -3.10 14.64
CA CYS A 152 -5.25 -3.68 13.75
C CYS A 152 -5.92 -4.92 14.32
N ASN A 153 -5.54 -5.36 15.52
CA ASN A 153 -6.12 -6.51 16.25
C ASN A 153 -6.30 -7.76 15.37
N GLY A 154 -5.27 -8.10 14.58
CA GLY A 154 -5.29 -9.25 13.68
C GLY A 154 -6.11 -9.05 12.39
N GLN A 155 -6.55 -7.84 12.10
CA GLN A 155 -7.22 -7.49 10.84
C GLN A 155 -6.24 -6.89 9.84
N ASP A 156 -6.56 -6.98 8.56
CA ASP A 156 -5.77 -6.41 7.49
C ASP A 156 -6.00 -4.90 7.34
N ILE A 157 -4.97 -4.17 6.89
CA ILE A 157 -5.13 -2.82 6.36
C ILE A 157 -5.41 -2.95 4.86
N ILE A 158 -6.67 -2.74 4.48
CA ILE A 158 -7.08 -2.79 3.08
C ILE A 158 -6.79 -1.44 2.43
N MET A 159 -5.87 -1.44 1.47
CA MET A 159 -5.60 -0.29 0.60
C MET A 159 -6.28 -0.51 -0.75
N ASP A 160 -7.10 0.42 -1.18
CA ASP A 160 -7.65 0.42 -2.54
C ASP A 160 -6.54 0.78 -3.56
N SER A 161 -6.86 0.97 -4.81
CA SER A 161 -5.87 1.15 -5.88
C SER A 161 -4.89 2.31 -5.64
N SER A 162 -3.58 2.05 -5.77
CA SER A 162 -2.49 3.06 -5.85
C SER A 162 -2.35 3.99 -4.65
N ASN A 163 -2.56 3.48 -3.45
CA ASN A 163 -2.34 4.22 -2.21
C ASN A 163 -0.87 4.18 -1.76
N SER A 164 -0.48 5.11 -0.91
CA SER A 164 0.89 5.24 -0.40
C SER A 164 0.92 5.52 1.10
N ILE A 165 2.03 5.13 1.74
CA ILE A 165 2.41 5.60 3.06
C ILE A 165 3.26 6.85 2.82
N GLN A 166 2.89 7.98 3.43
CA GLN A 166 3.45 9.30 3.16
C GLN A 166 3.97 9.96 4.44
N ASP A 167 4.83 10.97 4.27
CA ASP A 167 5.20 11.90 5.33
C ASP A 167 4.14 13.02 5.51
N ASP A 168 4.38 13.92 6.44
CA ASP A 168 3.51 15.07 6.75
C ASP A 168 3.50 16.15 5.66
N SER A 169 4.37 16.03 4.66
CA SER A 169 4.48 16.90 3.49
C SER A 169 3.91 16.26 2.21
N ASN A 170 3.23 15.11 2.35
CA ASN A 170 2.66 14.29 1.29
C ASN A 170 3.71 13.68 0.32
N ASN A 171 4.96 13.47 0.77
CA ASN A 171 5.93 12.69 0.00
C ASN A 171 5.77 11.20 0.33
N GLU A 172 5.79 10.38 -0.69
CA GLU A 172 5.60 8.93 -0.54
C GLU A 172 6.85 8.23 -0.01
N TYR A 173 6.73 7.50 1.11
CA TYR A 173 7.71 6.53 1.56
C TYR A 173 7.58 5.21 0.79
N ILE A 174 6.35 4.72 0.65
CA ILE A 174 6.03 3.47 -0.05
C ILE A 174 4.75 3.67 -0.85
N LYS A 175 4.81 3.43 -2.16
CA LYS A 175 3.63 3.42 -3.02
C LYS A 175 3.25 1.99 -3.34
N MET A 176 2.01 1.62 -3.04
CA MET A 176 1.44 0.31 -3.33
C MET A 176 0.56 0.40 -4.56
N ALA A 177 0.99 -0.21 -5.66
CA ALA A 177 0.22 -0.25 -6.90
C ALA A 177 -0.50 -1.60 -7.02
N LYS A 178 -1.83 -1.54 -7.23
CA LYS A 178 -2.66 -2.74 -7.39
C LYS A 178 -2.55 -3.28 -8.81
N THR A 179 -2.31 -4.58 -8.91
CA THR A 179 -2.45 -5.35 -10.16
C THR A 179 -3.73 -6.19 -10.09
N GLY A 180 -4.54 -6.17 -11.16
CA GLY A 180 -5.74 -7.01 -11.22
C GLY A 180 -5.37 -8.49 -11.19
N SER A 181 -6.08 -9.29 -10.37
CA SER A 181 -5.85 -10.74 -10.23
C SER A 181 -4.42 -11.10 -9.81
N ALA A 182 -3.78 -10.25 -8.99
CA ALA A 182 -2.47 -10.54 -8.44
C ALA A 182 -2.55 -11.75 -7.50
N VAL A 183 -1.57 -12.65 -7.62
CA VAL A 183 -1.43 -13.86 -6.80
C VAL A 183 -0.05 -13.97 -6.15
N ASN A 184 0.86 -13.05 -6.48
CA ASN A 184 2.23 -13.01 -5.98
C ASN A 184 2.50 -11.66 -5.30
N GLU A 185 3.26 -11.68 -4.21
CA GLU A 185 3.54 -10.51 -3.40
C GLU A 185 4.96 -10.50 -2.81
N PHE A 186 5.35 -9.38 -2.21
CA PHE A 186 6.51 -9.30 -1.34
C PHE A 186 6.11 -9.66 0.10
N THR A 187 6.80 -10.61 0.70
CA THR A 187 6.70 -10.91 2.12
C THR A 187 7.90 -10.35 2.87
N VAL A 188 7.63 -9.53 3.88
CA VAL A 188 8.62 -9.03 4.84
C VAL A 188 8.43 -9.77 6.15
N THR A 189 9.46 -10.52 6.57
CA THR A 189 9.43 -11.29 7.82
C THR A 189 10.46 -10.73 8.79
N ASN A 190 10.04 -10.41 10.02
CA ASN A 190 10.95 -10.08 11.12
C ASN A 190 11.65 -11.34 11.63
N ALA A 191 12.63 -11.17 12.51
CA ALA A 191 13.38 -12.30 13.07
C ALA A 191 13.65 -12.14 14.56
N ALA A 192 13.77 -13.26 15.27
CA ALA A 192 14.26 -13.28 16.64
C ALA A 192 15.77 -12.99 16.69
N THR A 193 16.28 -12.67 17.90
CA THR A 193 17.72 -12.44 18.14
C THR A 193 18.58 -13.57 17.58
N GLY A 194 19.60 -13.23 16.81
CA GLY A 194 20.51 -14.17 16.17
C GLY A 194 20.10 -14.66 14.79
N ASN A 195 18.91 -14.30 14.31
CA ASN A 195 18.44 -14.58 12.96
C ASN A 195 18.29 -13.29 12.14
N ALA A 196 18.29 -13.39 10.81
CA ALA A 196 18.11 -12.25 9.92
C ALA A 196 16.65 -12.08 9.48
N PRO A 197 16.12 -10.84 9.40
CA PRO A 197 14.85 -10.59 8.75
C PRO A 197 14.95 -10.92 7.26
N ASN A 198 13.82 -11.22 6.63
CA ASN A 198 13.77 -11.64 5.25
C ASN A 198 12.82 -10.78 4.41
N LEU A 199 13.22 -10.49 3.17
CA LEU A 199 12.37 -9.97 2.10
C LEU A 199 12.31 -11.03 1.01
N SER A 200 11.14 -11.57 0.74
CA SER A 200 10.95 -12.65 -0.23
C SER A 200 9.81 -12.33 -1.20
N ALA A 201 9.89 -12.90 -2.40
CA ALA A 201 8.76 -13.02 -3.30
C ALA A 201 8.02 -14.31 -2.96
N THR A 202 6.71 -14.23 -2.71
CA THR A 202 5.82 -15.33 -2.33
C THR A 202 4.53 -15.26 -3.15
N GLY A 203 3.73 -16.33 -3.16
CA GLY A 203 2.46 -16.37 -3.86
C GLY A 203 2.11 -17.76 -4.38
N ASP A 204 1.14 -17.82 -5.30
CA ASP A 204 0.57 -19.07 -5.82
C ASP A 204 1.39 -19.70 -6.94
N ASP A 205 2.25 -18.94 -7.62
CA ASP A 205 3.08 -19.46 -8.69
C ASP A 205 4.25 -20.30 -8.16
N THR A 206 4.66 -21.32 -8.92
CA THR A 206 5.74 -22.23 -8.51
C THR A 206 7.11 -21.56 -8.49
N ASN A 207 7.36 -20.59 -9.38
CA ASN A 207 8.62 -19.84 -9.47
C ASN A 207 8.29 -18.35 -9.59
N ILE A 208 8.82 -17.56 -8.67
CA ILE A 208 8.56 -16.12 -8.57
C ILE A 208 9.90 -15.39 -8.43
N ASP A 209 10.19 -14.48 -9.36
CA ASP A 209 11.39 -13.66 -9.32
C ASP A 209 11.23 -12.48 -8.36
N LEU A 210 12.29 -12.16 -7.62
CA LEU A 210 12.41 -10.93 -6.85
C LEU A 210 13.05 -9.85 -7.71
N ASN A 211 12.27 -8.92 -8.24
CA ASN A 211 12.76 -7.85 -9.11
C ASN A 211 13.09 -6.58 -8.32
N LEU A 212 14.34 -6.16 -8.36
CA LEU A 212 14.81 -4.88 -7.84
C LEU A 212 15.22 -4.01 -9.04
N THR A 213 14.37 -3.06 -9.42
CA THR A 213 14.57 -2.24 -10.62
C THR A 213 14.79 -0.78 -10.26
N PRO A 214 16.04 -0.30 -10.24
CA PRO A 214 16.33 1.13 -10.08
C PRO A 214 15.76 1.97 -11.23
N LYS A 215 15.48 3.24 -10.97
CA LYS A 215 15.03 4.18 -11.99
C LYS A 215 16.23 4.73 -12.77
N GLY A 216 16.12 4.78 -14.11
CA GLY A 216 17.17 5.28 -15.01
C GLY A 216 18.43 4.40 -14.95
N TYR A 217 19.59 5.01 -14.80
CA TYR A 217 20.86 4.31 -14.59
C TYR A 217 21.25 4.17 -13.10
N GLY A 218 20.25 4.32 -12.19
CA GLY A 218 20.45 4.03 -10.78
C GLY A 218 20.85 2.58 -10.54
N ARG A 219 21.42 2.30 -9.37
CA ARG A 219 21.97 0.98 -9.00
C ARG A 219 21.33 0.44 -7.75
N ALA A 220 21.22 -0.88 -7.64
CA ALA A 220 20.99 -1.56 -6.36
C ALA A 220 22.33 -1.64 -5.62
N THR A 221 22.46 -0.95 -4.48
CA THR A 221 23.71 -0.86 -3.72
C THR A 221 23.64 -1.75 -2.47
N PHE A 222 24.63 -2.61 -2.28
CA PHE A 222 24.81 -3.45 -1.10
C PHE A 222 26.02 -2.92 -0.31
N ASN A 223 25.77 -2.27 0.84
CA ASN A 223 26.84 -1.67 1.68
C ASN A 223 27.56 -2.67 2.58
N GLY A 224 27.50 -3.94 2.29
CA GLY A 224 28.16 -5.02 3.00
C GLY A 224 28.65 -6.10 2.04
N GLN A 225 29.11 -7.21 2.57
CA GLN A 225 29.47 -8.35 1.73
C GLN A 225 28.20 -8.99 1.17
N GLY A 226 28.09 -9.07 -0.16
CA GLY A 226 27.07 -9.83 -0.86
C GLY A 226 27.46 -11.31 -0.95
N LYS A 227 26.59 -12.22 -0.48
CA LYS A 227 26.73 -13.67 -0.74
C LYS A 227 25.79 -14.04 -1.88
N ILE A 228 26.34 -14.27 -3.08
CA ILE A 228 25.59 -14.66 -4.26
C ILE A 228 25.98 -16.09 -4.63
N GLN A 229 25.01 -16.98 -4.73
CA GLN A 229 25.26 -18.39 -5.04
C GLN A 229 25.61 -18.59 -6.52
N SER A 230 24.93 -17.86 -7.41
CA SER A 230 25.11 -17.91 -8.85
C SER A 230 24.65 -16.59 -9.47
N VAL A 231 25.41 -16.10 -10.46
CA VAL A 231 25.04 -14.90 -11.23
C VAL A 231 24.95 -15.30 -12.70
N ALA A 232 23.81 -15.00 -13.32
CA ALA A 232 23.65 -15.05 -14.78
C ALA A 232 23.88 -13.65 -15.34
N GLU A 233 24.96 -13.48 -16.08
CA GLU A 233 25.25 -12.23 -16.76
C GLU A 233 24.45 -12.11 -18.06
N LYS A 234 24.04 -10.88 -18.40
CA LYS A 234 23.33 -10.65 -19.65
C LYS A 234 24.30 -10.73 -20.83
N VAL A 235 24.00 -11.61 -21.76
CA VAL A 235 24.73 -11.76 -23.03
C VAL A 235 23.89 -11.14 -24.15
N THR A 236 24.51 -10.26 -24.95
CA THR A 236 23.95 -9.83 -26.25
C THR A 236 24.67 -10.59 -27.36
N THR A 237 23.88 -11.19 -28.27
CA THR A 237 24.41 -11.86 -29.46
C THR A 237 24.26 -10.94 -30.65
N GLU A 238 25.35 -10.71 -31.40
CA GLU A 238 25.40 -9.86 -32.57
C GLU A 238 25.71 -10.71 -33.81
N ALA A 239 24.91 -10.56 -34.85
CA ALA A 239 25.06 -11.29 -36.10
C ALA A 239 25.83 -10.52 -37.17
N THR A 240 26.19 -9.27 -36.90
CA THR A 240 27.06 -8.47 -37.80
C THR A 240 28.52 -8.79 -37.56
N ALA A 241 29.37 -8.52 -38.55
CA ALA A 241 30.81 -8.74 -38.43
C ALA A 241 31.45 -7.64 -37.58
N ALA A 242 32.42 -8.00 -36.71
CA ALA A 242 33.23 -7.03 -35.99
C ALA A 242 34.08 -6.22 -36.97
N THR A 243 33.95 -4.89 -36.96
CA THR A 243 34.68 -3.96 -37.84
C THR A 243 34.50 -2.51 -37.35
N GLY A 244 35.41 -1.61 -37.75
CA GLY A 244 35.32 -0.17 -37.46
C GLY A 244 35.34 0.15 -35.96
N THR A 245 34.49 1.06 -35.52
CA THR A 245 34.31 1.37 -34.08
C THR A 245 33.07 0.67 -33.55
N ILE A 246 33.27 -0.21 -32.59
CA ILE A 246 32.22 -0.97 -31.90
C ILE A 246 31.97 -0.25 -30.58
N ASN A 247 30.75 0.30 -30.40
CA ASN A 247 30.34 0.97 -29.17
C ASN A 247 29.81 -0.08 -28.19
N TYR A 248 30.59 -0.40 -27.16
CA TYR A 248 30.21 -1.34 -26.12
C TYR A 248 29.46 -0.62 -25.02
N ASP A 249 28.15 -0.87 -24.92
CA ASP A 249 27.24 -0.24 -23.98
C ASP A 249 27.09 -1.10 -22.70
N VAL A 250 27.84 -0.75 -21.63
CA VAL A 250 27.88 -1.55 -20.38
C VAL A 250 26.54 -1.58 -19.64
N LEU A 251 25.64 -0.61 -19.86
CA LEU A 251 24.29 -0.63 -19.34
C LEU A 251 23.36 -1.62 -20.05
N THR A 252 23.80 -2.18 -21.18
CA THR A 252 23.01 -3.10 -21.98
C THR A 252 23.38 -4.56 -21.74
N GLN A 253 24.66 -4.88 -21.63
CA GLN A 253 25.17 -6.25 -21.45
C GLN A 253 26.50 -6.29 -20.70
N ALA A 254 26.78 -7.41 -20.03
CA ALA A 254 28.09 -7.72 -19.48
C ALA A 254 28.96 -8.48 -20.50
N VAL A 255 28.33 -9.26 -21.38
CA VAL A 255 29.02 -10.05 -22.43
C VAL A 255 28.42 -9.72 -23.80
N TRP A 256 29.27 -9.38 -24.77
CA TRP A 256 28.81 -9.16 -26.15
C TRP A 256 29.47 -10.17 -27.09
N ASN A 257 28.66 -11.00 -27.73
CA ASN A 257 29.08 -12.13 -28.54
C ASN A 257 28.79 -11.89 -30.02
N PHE A 258 29.84 -11.65 -30.83
CA PHE A 258 29.76 -11.52 -32.26
C PHE A 258 29.90 -12.90 -32.91
N THR A 259 28.86 -13.34 -33.62
CA THR A 259 28.73 -14.68 -34.19
C THR A 259 29.13 -14.79 -35.68
N SER A 260 29.26 -13.65 -36.35
CA SER A 260 29.78 -13.59 -37.73
C SER A 260 31.30 -13.36 -37.73
N ASP A 261 31.97 -13.84 -38.75
CA ASP A 261 33.41 -13.67 -38.92
C ASP A 261 33.75 -12.18 -38.97
N ALA A 262 34.77 -11.74 -38.22
CA ALA A 262 35.24 -10.35 -38.24
C ALA A 262 35.66 -9.94 -39.64
N ALA A 263 35.35 -8.71 -40.04
CA ALA A 263 35.63 -8.18 -41.39
C ALA A 263 36.89 -7.32 -41.47
N ALA A 264 37.32 -6.73 -40.35
CA ALA A 264 38.52 -5.93 -40.22
C ALA A 264 38.92 -5.82 -38.76
N ASN A 265 40.14 -5.34 -38.47
CA ASN A 265 40.52 -4.92 -37.12
C ASN A 265 39.57 -3.79 -36.67
N TRP A 266 39.26 -3.78 -35.37
CA TRP A 266 38.27 -2.83 -34.82
C TRP A 266 38.79 -2.05 -33.62
N THR A 267 38.16 -0.93 -33.38
CA THR A 267 38.28 -0.17 -32.13
C THR A 267 37.12 -0.52 -31.23
N LEU A 268 37.38 -0.88 -29.99
CA LEU A 268 36.31 -1.05 -28.97
C LEU A 268 36.16 0.25 -28.17
N ASN A 269 35.02 0.90 -28.31
CA ASN A 269 34.68 2.10 -27.55
C ASN A 269 33.73 1.71 -26.41
N ILE A 270 34.20 1.71 -25.17
CA ILE A 270 33.44 1.32 -23.98
C ILE A 270 32.78 2.56 -23.39
N ARG A 271 31.49 2.50 -23.20
CA ARG A 271 30.69 3.63 -22.68
C ARG A 271 29.50 3.15 -21.85
N GLY A 272 28.78 4.04 -21.16
CA GLY A 272 27.53 3.70 -20.47
C GLY A 272 26.51 3.17 -21.48
N ASP A 273 26.04 4.03 -22.37
CA ASP A 273 25.21 3.71 -23.53
C ASP A 273 25.28 4.87 -24.57
N GLY A 274 24.30 4.96 -25.51
CA GLY A 274 24.24 6.03 -26.49
C GLY A 274 24.01 7.43 -25.93
N SER A 275 23.54 7.54 -24.70
CA SER A 275 23.19 8.81 -24.03
C SER A 275 23.99 9.08 -22.75
N ASN A 276 24.64 8.06 -22.20
CA ASN A 276 25.36 8.11 -20.94
C ASN A 276 26.81 7.69 -21.12
N THR A 277 27.73 8.51 -20.63
CA THR A 277 29.15 8.16 -20.60
C THR A 277 29.44 7.16 -19.50
N LEU A 278 30.54 6.39 -19.66
CA LEU A 278 31.04 5.53 -18.58
C LEU A 278 31.44 6.38 -17.37
N ASP A 279 31.98 7.58 -17.62
CA ASP A 279 32.32 8.53 -16.57
C ASP A 279 31.13 8.94 -15.69
N ASN A 280 29.94 9.11 -16.29
CA ASN A 280 28.73 9.52 -15.56
C ASN A 280 28.09 8.38 -14.74
N ILE A 281 28.29 7.13 -15.14
CA ILE A 281 27.64 5.99 -14.49
C ILE A 281 28.52 5.27 -13.46
N MET A 282 29.80 5.62 -13.39
CA MET A 282 30.75 5.07 -12.41
C MET A 282 31.21 6.15 -11.45
N ASP A 283 31.42 5.81 -10.20
CA ASP A 283 32.10 6.65 -9.22
C ASP A 283 33.60 6.35 -9.19
N THR A 284 34.43 7.36 -8.82
CA THR A 284 35.86 7.16 -8.63
C THR A 284 36.11 6.06 -7.58
N GLY A 285 36.98 5.09 -7.92
CA GLY A 285 37.24 3.92 -7.09
C GLY A 285 36.39 2.68 -7.43
N GLU A 286 35.50 2.78 -8.41
CA GLU A 286 34.72 1.64 -8.91
C GLU A 286 35.40 0.95 -10.10
N SER A 287 35.04 -0.29 -10.33
CA SER A 287 35.43 -1.05 -11.50
C SER A 287 34.26 -1.79 -12.12
N VAL A 288 34.32 -1.95 -13.45
CA VAL A 288 33.43 -2.81 -14.22
C VAL A 288 34.26 -3.77 -15.06
N THR A 289 33.79 -5.02 -15.15
CA THR A 289 34.41 -6.03 -16.00
C THR A 289 33.46 -6.44 -17.11
N ILE A 290 33.94 -6.51 -18.34
CA ILE A 290 33.19 -6.91 -19.54
C ILE A 290 33.91 -7.96 -20.34
N ALA A 291 33.17 -8.74 -21.11
CA ALA A 291 33.71 -9.69 -22.08
C ALA A 291 33.17 -9.40 -23.49
N HIS A 292 34.09 -9.29 -24.45
CA HIS A 292 33.79 -9.10 -25.86
C HIS A 292 34.29 -10.34 -26.63
N ILE A 293 33.33 -11.11 -27.15
CA ILE A 293 33.61 -12.39 -27.85
C ILE A 293 33.45 -12.12 -29.35
N VAL A 294 34.47 -12.49 -30.13
CA VAL A 294 34.47 -12.29 -31.57
C VAL A 294 34.85 -13.56 -32.28
N LYS A 295 34.07 -13.92 -33.28
CA LYS A 295 34.37 -14.99 -34.22
C LYS A 295 35.29 -14.46 -35.34
N ASN A 296 36.32 -15.22 -35.68
CA ASN A 296 37.16 -14.95 -36.84
C ASN A 296 36.99 -16.01 -37.92
N GLY A 297 37.05 -15.59 -39.16
CA GLY A 297 37.19 -16.45 -40.33
C GLY A 297 38.64 -16.82 -40.60
N GLY A 298 38.95 -17.20 -41.84
CA GLY A 298 40.31 -17.57 -42.26
C GLY A 298 41.34 -16.44 -42.13
N THR A 299 40.90 -15.18 -42.15
CA THR A 299 41.74 -14.00 -41.84
C THR A 299 41.53 -13.59 -40.39
N PRO A 300 42.56 -13.66 -39.51
CA PRO A 300 42.39 -13.38 -38.08
C PRO A 300 42.52 -11.89 -37.81
N TYR A 301 41.35 -11.23 -37.65
CA TYR A 301 41.29 -9.85 -37.20
C TYR A 301 41.25 -9.76 -35.66
N TYR A 302 41.61 -8.58 -35.12
CA TYR A 302 41.72 -8.39 -33.66
C TYR A 302 41.33 -6.98 -33.22
N ASN A 303 41.09 -6.78 -31.93
CA ASN A 303 40.89 -5.47 -31.34
C ASN A 303 42.23 -4.70 -31.36
N SER A 304 42.32 -3.68 -32.21
CA SER A 304 43.55 -2.93 -32.46
C SER A 304 43.64 -1.63 -31.63
N ALA A 305 42.51 -1.15 -31.08
CA ALA A 305 42.47 0.04 -30.26
C ALA A 305 41.30 -0.01 -29.25
N VAL A 306 41.45 0.65 -28.11
CA VAL A 306 40.41 0.79 -27.08
C VAL A 306 40.18 2.24 -26.82
N GLN A 307 38.91 2.59 -26.67
CA GLN A 307 38.42 3.92 -26.27
C GLN A 307 37.50 3.79 -25.07
N ILE A 308 37.47 4.84 -24.26
CA ILE A 308 36.43 5.04 -23.27
C ILE A 308 35.76 6.38 -23.58
N ASP A 309 34.43 6.36 -23.74
CA ASP A 309 33.63 7.55 -24.07
C ASP A 309 34.17 8.33 -25.30
N GLY A 310 34.67 7.59 -26.30
CA GLY A 310 35.25 8.14 -27.52
C GLY A 310 36.71 8.61 -27.40
N SER A 311 37.29 8.59 -26.21
CA SER A 311 38.70 8.97 -25.96
C SER A 311 39.61 7.75 -25.95
N GLY A 312 40.72 7.79 -26.71
CA GLY A 312 41.70 6.68 -26.77
C GLY A 312 42.33 6.41 -25.40
N VAL A 313 42.39 5.14 -25.02
CA VAL A 313 43.10 4.66 -23.83
C VAL A 313 44.08 3.58 -24.21
N THR A 314 45.17 3.46 -23.46
CA THR A 314 46.14 2.38 -23.60
C THR A 314 45.93 1.36 -22.50
N PRO A 315 45.35 0.17 -22.79
CA PRO A 315 45.19 -0.85 -21.78
C PRO A 315 46.54 -1.46 -21.35
N GLU A 316 46.58 -1.84 -20.08
CA GLU A 316 47.61 -2.74 -19.56
C GLU A 316 47.26 -4.19 -19.94
N TRP A 317 47.91 -4.72 -20.96
CA TRP A 317 47.63 -6.05 -21.48
C TRP A 317 48.30 -7.15 -20.66
N GLN A 318 47.56 -8.24 -20.44
CA GLN A 318 48.15 -9.45 -19.84
C GLN A 318 49.37 -9.92 -20.64
N GLY A 319 50.46 -10.17 -19.95
CA GLY A 319 51.74 -10.54 -20.59
C GLY A 319 52.55 -9.36 -21.14
N GLY A 320 52.09 -8.10 -20.95
CA GLY A 320 52.82 -6.89 -21.26
C GLY A 320 52.82 -6.48 -22.73
N SER A 321 52.02 -7.12 -23.59
CA SER A 321 51.97 -6.81 -25.03
C SER A 321 50.52 -6.81 -25.53
N ALA A 322 50.15 -5.79 -26.30
CA ALA A 322 48.86 -5.75 -26.97
C ALA A 322 48.74 -6.86 -28.03
N PRO A 323 47.52 -7.35 -28.31
CA PRO A 323 47.27 -8.28 -29.41
C PRO A 323 47.80 -7.76 -30.73
N SER A 324 48.44 -8.64 -31.49
CA SER A 324 48.91 -8.34 -32.87
C SER A 324 48.19 -9.14 -33.94
N ALA A 325 47.39 -10.13 -33.54
CA ALA A 325 46.56 -10.95 -34.40
C ALA A 325 45.42 -11.59 -33.61
N GLY A 326 44.33 -11.96 -34.30
CA GLY A 326 43.29 -12.85 -33.76
C GLY A 326 43.63 -14.32 -33.97
N ASN A 327 42.69 -15.23 -33.66
CA ASN A 327 42.80 -16.66 -33.88
C ASN A 327 41.99 -17.07 -35.14
N ALA A 328 42.65 -17.52 -36.18
CA ALA A 328 41.99 -17.83 -37.46
C ALA A 328 40.96 -18.98 -37.31
N SER A 329 39.81 -18.83 -37.95
CA SER A 329 38.71 -19.82 -37.99
C SER A 329 38.21 -20.25 -36.60
N SER A 330 38.29 -19.37 -35.61
CA SER A 330 38.06 -19.66 -34.20
C SER A 330 37.43 -18.47 -33.47
N LEU A 331 37.37 -18.54 -32.16
CA LEU A 331 36.83 -17.48 -31.28
C LEU A 331 37.96 -16.80 -30.49
N ASP A 332 37.89 -15.51 -30.42
CA ASP A 332 38.66 -14.69 -29.48
C ASP A 332 37.76 -14.10 -28.40
N VAL A 333 38.19 -14.17 -27.16
CA VAL A 333 37.56 -13.52 -26.02
C VAL A 333 38.49 -12.44 -25.49
N TYR A 334 37.98 -11.20 -25.55
CA TYR A 334 38.63 -10.04 -24.94
C TYR A 334 37.94 -9.72 -23.63
N SER A 335 38.69 -9.74 -22.52
CA SER A 335 38.20 -9.32 -21.21
C SER A 335 38.84 -7.99 -20.84
N TYR A 336 37.99 -7.05 -20.36
CA TYR A 336 38.46 -5.75 -19.91
C TYR A 336 37.93 -5.50 -18.49
N THR A 337 38.85 -5.15 -17.57
CA THR A 337 38.50 -4.61 -16.26
C THR A 337 38.87 -3.13 -16.28
N ILE A 338 37.83 -2.28 -16.19
CA ILE A 338 37.95 -0.83 -16.26
C ILE A 338 37.78 -0.27 -14.86
N ILE A 339 38.78 0.44 -14.35
CA ILE A 339 38.80 1.06 -13.04
C ILE A 339 38.75 2.58 -13.23
N LYS A 340 37.72 3.24 -12.67
CA LYS A 340 37.68 4.71 -12.68
C LYS A 340 38.57 5.26 -11.58
N THR A 341 39.62 5.99 -11.94
CA THR A 341 40.61 6.55 -11.00
C THR A 341 40.44 8.05 -10.76
N GLY A 342 39.62 8.73 -11.56
CA GLY A 342 39.29 10.14 -11.43
C GLY A 342 38.26 10.57 -12.48
N SER A 343 37.92 11.86 -12.53
CA SER A 343 37.03 12.39 -13.56
C SER A 343 37.61 12.14 -14.95
N ALA A 344 36.84 11.45 -15.79
CA ALA A 344 37.21 10.99 -17.14
C ALA A 344 38.61 10.30 -17.20
N THR A 345 39.04 9.66 -16.11
CA THR A 345 40.34 9.00 -15.99
C THR A 345 40.16 7.54 -15.57
N PHE A 346 40.73 6.64 -16.38
CA PHE A 346 40.53 5.20 -16.21
C PHE A 346 41.83 4.43 -16.33
N THR A 347 41.98 3.39 -15.53
CA THR A 347 42.93 2.31 -15.74
C THR A 347 42.23 1.12 -16.35
N VAL A 348 42.74 0.58 -17.45
CA VAL A 348 42.13 -0.52 -18.17
C VAL A 348 43.09 -1.71 -18.15
N LEU A 349 42.69 -2.80 -17.52
CA LEU A 349 43.39 -4.08 -17.58
C LEU A 349 42.72 -4.93 -18.66
N ALA A 350 43.47 -5.51 -19.57
CA ALA A 350 42.93 -6.24 -20.71
C ALA A 350 43.65 -7.58 -20.96
N SER A 351 42.89 -8.53 -21.47
CA SER A 351 43.44 -9.80 -21.96
C SER A 351 42.73 -10.25 -23.24
N GLN A 352 43.46 -10.98 -24.10
CA GLN A 352 42.92 -11.76 -25.20
C GLN A 352 43.13 -13.23 -24.91
N THR A 353 42.05 -14.03 -24.96
CA THR A 353 42.11 -15.49 -24.87
C THR A 353 41.63 -16.08 -26.19
N GLN A 354 42.44 -16.91 -26.81
CA GLN A 354 42.15 -17.56 -28.07
C GLN A 354 41.62 -18.97 -27.83
N PHE A 355 40.44 -19.26 -28.37
CA PHE A 355 39.78 -20.56 -28.29
C PHE A 355 39.78 -21.23 -29.67
N ALA A 356 40.16 -22.52 -29.71
CA ALA A 356 40.21 -23.31 -30.95
C ALA A 356 39.10 -24.38 -30.96
#